data_e526f2f977b7680bcb6855917293273f
#
_entry.id   e526f2f977b7680bcb6855917293273f
#
_cell.length_a   1.000
_cell.length_b   1.000
_cell.length_c   1.000
_cell.angle_alpha   90.00
_cell.angle_beta   90.00
_cell.angle_gamma   90.00
#
_symmetry.space_group_name_H-M   'P 1'
#
loop_
_entity.id
_entity.type
_entity.pdbx_description
1 polymer ?
#
loop_
_entity_poly.entity_id
_entity_poly.type
_entity_poly.pdbx_seq_one_letter_code
_entity_poly.pdbx_strand_id
1 'polypeptide(L)'
;MTMTQLIVGSALQLGLCLCAHGAEAVPEPAKPASRSVRAVAGWSVRVDDRLLQPPNAELGTRILKNLEARLSDIKTVVRPHCLTQLQGVTIVLDLSHGKLRPMQYHPNAGWLVENGYAADLVHCVHIPQAAELLAPRQINVQPWCVLHELAHAYHDQVLGFDEARIRDAYTRYKASGHGDSVLLISGGHVRHYALTDHKEFFAEMTEAYFGSNDFFPFNRAELLTAEPAIYQLLATLWGPVQTGFEN
;
A
#
# COMPACT_ATOMS: atom_id res chain seq x y z
N MET A 1 11.24 -56.88 55.23
CA MET A 1 10.28 -56.59 56.33
C MET A 1 10.29 -55.07 56.49
N THR A 2 9.22 -54.43 56.10
CA THR A 2 8.61 -53.30 56.79
C THR A 2 7.48 -52.74 55.92
N MET A 3 6.40 -52.51 56.57
CA MET A 3 5.04 -52.27 56.06
C MET A 3 4.86 -50.92 55.36
N THR A 4 4.10 -51.00 54.29
CA THR A 4 3.53 -49.87 53.57
C THR A 4 2.25 -49.40 54.26
N GLN A 5 2.14 -48.13 54.62
CA GLN A 5 0.87 -47.50 55.04
C GLN A 5 0.29 -46.73 53.86
N LEU A 6 -0.94 -47.09 53.46
CA LEU A 6 -1.80 -46.31 52.57
C LEU A 6 -2.34 -45.11 53.31
N ILE A 7 -2.24 -43.95 52.69
CA ILE A 7 -3.01 -42.77 53.05
C ILE A 7 -3.98 -42.48 51.91
N VAL A 8 -5.27 -42.64 52.21
CA VAL A 8 -6.38 -42.26 51.34
C VAL A 8 -6.63 -40.77 51.50
N GLY A 9 -6.29 -39.97 50.53
CA GLY A 9 -6.59 -38.53 50.46
C GLY A 9 -7.79 -38.28 49.58
N SER A 10 -8.90 -37.85 50.17
CA SER A 10 -10.12 -37.42 49.46
C SER A 10 -9.85 -36.15 48.64
N ALA A 11 -9.93 -36.26 47.34
CA ALA A 11 -9.87 -35.09 46.44
C ALA A 11 -11.26 -34.44 46.35
N LEU A 12 -11.36 -33.25 46.91
CA LEU A 12 -12.50 -32.34 46.77
C LEU A 12 -12.42 -31.73 45.33
N GLN A 13 -13.27 -32.18 44.41
CA GLN A 13 -13.41 -31.55 43.11
C GLN A 13 -14.17 -30.23 43.26
N LEU A 14 -13.43 -29.10 43.26
CA LEU A 14 -14.02 -27.79 42.98
C LEU A 14 -14.30 -27.71 41.48
N GLY A 15 -15.56 -27.77 41.09
CA GLY A 15 -16.01 -27.46 39.72
C GLY A 15 -15.81 -25.99 39.44
N LEU A 16 -14.74 -25.63 38.67
CA LEU A 16 -14.63 -24.32 38.05
C LEU A 16 -15.63 -24.29 36.87
N CYS A 17 -16.75 -23.59 37.09
CA CYS A 17 -17.64 -23.19 35.99
C CYS A 17 -16.91 -22.10 35.21
N LEU A 18 -16.19 -22.49 34.13
CA LEU A 18 -15.69 -21.57 33.13
C LEU A 18 -16.88 -21.00 32.36
N CYS A 19 -17.36 -19.83 32.77
CA CYS A 19 -18.20 -19.01 31.92
C CYS A 19 -17.35 -18.61 30.72
N ALA A 20 -17.50 -19.33 29.60
CA ALA A 20 -16.99 -18.89 28.32
C ALA A 20 -17.76 -17.62 27.94
N HIS A 21 -17.19 -16.46 28.27
CA HIS A 21 -17.59 -15.21 27.67
C HIS A 21 -17.22 -15.34 26.19
N GLY A 22 -18.21 -15.65 25.34
CA GLY A 22 -18.06 -15.53 23.90
C GLY A 22 -17.64 -14.09 23.62
N ALA A 23 -16.42 -13.89 23.13
CA ALA A 23 -16.02 -12.60 22.60
C ALA A 23 -17.03 -12.27 21.48
N GLU A 24 -17.89 -11.28 21.68
CA GLU A 24 -18.74 -10.77 20.61
C GLU A 24 -17.84 -10.40 19.44
N ALA A 25 -18.09 -11.02 18.30
CA ALA A 25 -17.35 -10.72 17.07
C ALA A 25 -17.54 -9.23 16.76
N VAL A 26 -16.44 -8.47 16.75
CA VAL A 26 -16.50 -7.06 16.35
C VAL A 26 -17.14 -6.99 14.97
N PRO A 27 -18.25 -6.25 14.79
CA PRO A 27 -18.95 -6.21 13.52
C PRO A 27 -18.01 -5.71 12.42
N GLU A 28 -18.12 -6.33 11.24
CA GLU A 28 -17.33 -5.93 10.08
C GLU A 28 -17.65 -4.47 9.72
N PRO A 29 -16.64 -3.62 9.49
CA PRO A 29 -16.87 -2.23 9.08
C PRO A 29 -17.72 -2.13 7.82
N ALA A 30 -18.66 -1.19 7.80
CA ALA A 30 -19.59 -1.04 6.70
C ALA A 30 -18.86 -0.73 5.38
N LYS A 31 -19.37 -1.31 4.28
CA LYS A 31 -18.99 -0.89 2.92
C LYS A 31 -19.75 0.38 2.54
N PRO A 32 -19.23 1.22 1.62
CA PRO A 32 -19.95 2.40 1.16
C PRO A 32 -21.24 2.02 0.42
N ALA A 33 -22.32 2.75 0.67
CA ALA A 33 -23.57 2.62 -0.08
C ALA A 33 -23.51 3.39 -1.40
N SER A 34 -22.82 4.52 -1.42
CA SER A 34 -22.65 5.38 -2.60
C SER A 34 -21.35 6.16 -2.55
N ARG A 35 -20.90 6.65 -3.71
CA ARG A 35 -19.73 7.49 -3.87
C ARG A 35 -20.00 8.63 -4.83
N SER A 36 -19.56 9.82 -4.46
CA SER A 36 -19.55 11.00 -5.33
C SER A 36 -18.18 11.16 -6.00
N VAL A 37 -18.17 11.56 -7.27
CA VAL A 37 -16.93 11.83 -8.01
C VAL A 37 -16.44 13.24 -7.72
N ARG A 38 -15.12 13.37 -7.45
CA ARG A 38 -14.41 14.63 -7.26
C ARG A 38 -13.17 14.66 -8.15
N ALA A 39 -12.88 15.82 -8.71
CA ALA A 39 -11.59 16.06 -9.33
C ALA A 39 -10.60 16.53 -8.26
N VAL A 40 -9.49 15.80 -8.06
CA VAL A 40 -8.44 16.12 -7.08
C VAL A 40 -7.10 16.12 -7.78
N ALA A 41 -6.44 17.26 -7.87
CA ALA A 41 -5.14 17.47 -8.53
C ALA A 41 -5.05 16.92 -9.98
N GLY A 42 -6.18 16.72 -10.66
CA GLY A 42 -6.28 16.17 -12.02
C GLY A 42 -6.70 14.70 -12.09
N TRP A 43 -6.86 14.02 -10.94
CA TRP A 43 -7.41 12.66 -10.89
C TRP A 43 -8.92 12.66 -10.66
N SER A 44 -9.59 11.64 -11.21
CA SER A 44 -10.96 11.29 -10.83
C SER A 44 -10.93 10.49 -9.54
N VAL A 45 -11.52 11.03 -8.48
CA VAL A 45 -11.61 10.38 -7.16
C VAL A 45 -13.06 10.05 -6.83
N ARG A 46 -13.39 8.78 -6.66
CA ARG A 46 -14.69 8.31 -6.19
C ARG A 46 -14.68 8.28 -4.66
N VAL A 47 -15.33 9.25 -4.03
CA VAL A 47 -15.33 9.48 -2.58
C VAL A 47 -16.58 8.90 -1.95
N ASP A 48 -16.41 8.06 -0.94
CA ASP A 48 -17.53 7.58 -0.10
C ASP A 48 -18.35 8.77 0.46
N ASP A 49 -19.64 8.77 0.20
CA ASP A 49 -20.52 9.88 0.59
C ASP A 49 -20.57 10.10 2.11
N ARG A 50 -20.27 9.08 2.91
CA ARG A 50 -20.12 9.20 4.36
C ARG A 50 -18.97 10.14 4.77
N LEU A 51 -17.95 10.33 3.94
CA LEU A 51 -16.86 11.30 4.15
C LEU A 51 -17.27 12.74 3.82
N LEU A 52 -18.36 12.92 3.08
CA LEU A 52 -18.82 14.24 2.64
C LEU A 52 -19.92 14.84 3.53
N GLN A 53 -20.39 14.09 4.54
CA GLN A 53 -21.51 14.43 5.40
C GLN A 53 -21.18 14.27 6.88
N PRO A 54 -21.89 14.96 7.80
CA PRO A 54 -21.77 14.70 9.23
C PRO A 54 -22.04 13.23 9.58
N PRO A 55 -21.32 12.64 10.56
CA PRO A 55 -20.32 13.30 11.40
C PRO A 55 -18.90 13.36 10.81
N ASN A 56 -18.65 12.81 9.60
CA ASN A 56 -17.30 12.64 9.07
C ASN A 56 -16.86 13.76 8.11
N ALA A 57 -17.64 14.78 7.87
CA ALA A 57 -17.33 15.82 6.88
C ALA A 57 -16.01 16.56 7.13
N GLU A 58 -15.67 16.83 8.39
CA GLU A 58 -14.39 17.45 8.77
C GLU A 58 -13.21 16.51 8.49
N LEU A 59 -13.35 15.24 8.88
CA LEU A 59 -12.37 14.19 8.59
C LEU A 59 -12.16 14.06 7.07
N GLY A 60 -13.25 13.97 6.30
CA GLY A 60 -13.21 13.88 4.84
C GLY A 60 -12.50 15.07 4.19
N THR A 61 -12.76 16.30 4.68
CA THR A 61 -12.05 17.52 4.21
C THR A 61 -10.54 17.43 4.43
N ARG A 62 -10.10 16.99 5.60
CA ARG A 62 -8.68 16.82 5.93
C ARG A 62 -8.01 15.75 5.07
N ILE A 63 -8.70 14.63 4.85
CA ILE A 63 -8.22 13.52 4.03
C ILE A 63 -8.07 13.94 2.57
N LEU A 64 -9.09 14.61 1.99
CA LEU A 64 -9.04 15.10 0.61
C LEU A 64 -7.91 16.10 0.41
N LYS A 65 -7.69 17.00 1.36
CA LYS A 65 -6.57 17.93 1.32
C LYS A 65 -5.20 17.22 1.38
N ASN A 66 -5.07 16.17 2.19
CA ASN A 66 -3.85 15.36 2.23
C ASN A 66 -3.63 14.62 0.91
N LEU A 67 -4.67 13.97 0.36
CA LEU A 67 -4.60 13.28 -0.93
C LEU A 67 -4.21 14.27 -2.05
N GLU A 68 -4.80 15.47 -2.07
CA GLU A 68 -4.46 16.52 -3.04
C GLU A 68 -2.99 16.90 -2.98
N ALA A 69 -2.41 17.03 -1.77
CA ALA A 69 -0.99 17.31 -1.59
C ALA A 69 -0.11 16.19 -2.18
N ARG A 70 -0.42 14.90 -1.86
CA ARG A 70 0.33 13.75 -2.40
C ARG A 70 0.26 13.68 -3.93
N LEU A 71 -0.92 13.90 -4.51
CA LEU A 71 -1.09 13.89 -5.96
C LEU A 71 -0.38 15.08 -6.62
N SER A 72 -0.30 16.22 -5.94
CA SER A 72 0.46 17.40 -6.42
C SER A 72 1.97 17.14 -6.39
N ASP A 73 2.48 16.45 -5.37
CA ASP A 73 3.89 16.02 -5.32
C ASP A 73 4.22 15.11 -6.52
N ILE A 74 3.36 14.13 -6.81
CA ILE A 74 3.49 13.23 -7.98
C ILE A 74 3.52 14.03 -9.29
N LYS A 75 2.63 15.02 -9.45
CA LYS A 75 2.61 15.89 -10.64
C LYS A 75 3.92 16.67 -10.84
N THR A 76 4.57 17.02 -9.74
CA THR A 76 5.80 17.80 -9.79
C THR A 76 6.98 16.98 -10.30
N VAL A 77 7.02 15.69 -10.05
CA VAL A 77 8.18 14.84 -10.35
C VAL A 77 8.01 13.95 -11.59
N VAL A 78 6.78 13.58 -11.92
CA VAL A 78 6.47 12.68 -13.04
C VAL A 78 6.28 13.46 -14.35
N ARG A 79 6.89 12.99 -15.43
CA ARG A 79 6.80 13.64 -16.75
C ARG A 79 5.38 13.66 -17.31
N PRO A 80 5.02 14.68 -18.12
CA PRO A 80 3.65 14.88 -18.59
C PRO A 80 3.01 13.67 -19.27
N HIS A 81 3.74 12.93 -20.11
CA HIS A 81 3.17 11.78 -20.81
C HIS A 81 2.87 10.60 -19.87
N CYS A 82 3.74 10.30 -18.91
CA CYS A 82 3.48 9.29 -17.86
C CYS A 82 2.37 9.78 -16.91
N LEU A 83 2.42 11.07 -16.54
CA LEU A 83 1.41 11.69 -15.70
C LEU A 83 0.00 11.55 -16.28
N THR A 84 -0.16 11.76 -17.59
CA THR A 84 -1.45 11.58 -18.29
C THR A 84 -1.98 10.15 -18.13
N GLN A 85 -1.10 9.14 -18.20
CA GLN A 85 -1.47 7.73 -17.96
C GLN A 85 -1.89 7.51 -16.51
N LEU A 86 -1.12 8.03 -15.55
CA LEU A 86 -1.46 7.93 -14.13
C LEU A 86 -2.78 8.62 -13.79
N GLN A 87 -3.07 9.78 -14.40
CA GLN A 87 -4.33 10.50 -14.21
C GLN A 87 -5.54 9.80 -14.82
N GLY A 88 -5.32 8.86 -15.74
CA GLY A 88 -6.36 7.94 -16.25
C GLY A 88 -6.83 6.91 -15.20
N VAL A 89 -6.05 6.68 -14.16
CA VAL A 89 -6.38 5.71 -13.10
C VAL A 89 -7.35 6.35 -12.10
N THR A 90 -8.52 5.75 -11.92
CA THR A 90 -9.48 6.18 -10.89
C THR A 90 -8.96 5.85 -9.50
N ILE A 91 -9.05 6.80 -8.57
CA ILE A 91 -8.81 6.58 -7.15
C ILE A 91 -10.14 6.39 -6.44
N VAL A 92 -10.27 5.39 -5.57
CA VAL A 92 -11.45 5.14 -4.75
C VAL A 92 -11.09 5.37 -3.30
N LEU A 93 -11.83 6.25 -2.63
CA LEU A 93 -11.57 6.70 -1.27
C LEU A 93 -12.76 6.38 -0.38
N ASP A 94 -12.65 5.37 0.48
CA ASP A 94 -13.71 4.90 1.35
C ASP A 94 -13.43 5.21 2.82
N LEU A 95 -14.46 5.57 3.57
CA LEU A 95 -14.36 5.70 5.03
C LEU A 95 -13.99 4.36 5.66
N SER A 96 -14.62 3.30 5.15
CA SER A 96 -14.34 1.90 5.48
C SER A 96 -14.88 1.00 4.37
N HIS A 97 -14.26 -0.18 4.16
CA HIS A 97 -14.70 -1.14 3.13
C HIS A 97 -14.58 -2.58 3.61
N GLY A 98 -15.50 -2.99 4.48
CA GLY A 98 -15.50 -4.33 5.02
C GLY A 98 -14.18 -4.66 5.73
N LYS A 99 -13.57 -5.81 5.39
CA LYS A 99 -12.30 -6.27 5.95
C LYS A 99 -11.06 -5.71 5.26
N LEU A 100 -11.21 -5.01 4.12
CA LEU A 100 -10.07 -4.42 3.43
C LEU A 100 -9.38 -3.37 4.30
N ARG A 101 -8.07 -3.44 4.37
CA ARG A 101 -7.25 -2.54 5.18
C ARG A 101 -6.20 -1.79 4.36
N PRO A 102 -5.27 -2.47 3.64
CA PRO A 102 -4.23 -1.76 2.92
C PRO A 102 -4.80 -1.01 1.72
N MET A 103 -4.20 0.12 1.40
CA MET A 103 -4.30 0.73 0.08
C MET A 103 -3.79 -0.27 -0.95
N GLN A 104 -4.46 -0.38 -2.10
CA GLN A 104 -4.05 -1.31 -3.14
C GLN A 104 -4.62 -0.96 -4.51
N TYR A 105 -3.86 -1.25 -5.55
CA TYR A 105 -4.34 -1.32 -6.91
C TYR A 105 -5.01 -2.68 -7.16
N HIS A 106 -6.13 -2.71 -7.89
CA HIS A 106 -6.88 -3.92 -8.20
C HIS A 106 -6.75 -4.32 -9.67
N PRO A 107 -5.85 -5.23 -10.02
CA PRO A 107 -5.68 -5.61 -11.43
C PRO A 107 -6.74 -6.60 -11.96
N ASN A 108 -7.49 -7.28 -11.07
CA ASN A 108 -8.30 -8.45 -11.45
C ASN A 108 -9.73 -8.39 -10.89
N ALA A 109 -10.72 -8.26 -11.79
CA ALA A 109 -12.13 -8.23 -11.44
C ALA A 109 -12.63 -9.59 -10.88
N GLY A 110 -12.10 -10.70 -11.36
CA GLY A 110 -12.46 -12.04 -10.89
C GLY A 110 -12.09 -12.21 -9.41
N TRP A 111 -10.86 -11.84 -9.05
CA TRP A 111 -10.41 -11.86 -7.66
C TRP A 111 -11.30 -10.99 -6.75
N LEU A 112 -11.68 -9.81 -7.21
CA LEU A 112 -12.59 -8.92 -6.45
C LEU A 112 -13.92 -9.63 -6.14
N VAL A 113 -14.55 -10.22 -7.15
CA VAL A 113 -15.84 -10.90 -7.00
C VAL A 113 -15.71 -12.13 -6.10
N GLU A 114 -14.69 -12.96 -6.30
CA GLU A 114 -14.43 -14.17 -5.49
C GLU A 114 -14.19 -13.83 -4.01
N ASN A 115 -13.64 -12.65 -3.72
CA ASN A 115 -13.41 -12.16 -2.35
C ASN A 115 -14.53 -11.27 -1.81
N GLY A 116 -15.68 -11.20 -2.50
CA GLY A 116 -16.87 -10.47 -2.04
C GLY A 116 -16.78 -8.94 -2.20
N TYR A 117 -15.95 -8.46 -3.13
CA TYR A 117 -15.81 -7.05 -3.48
C TYR A 117 -16.51 -6.72 -4.79
N ALA A 118 -16.81 -5.44 -4.98
CA ALA A 118 -17.44 -4.98 -6.20
C ALA A 118 -16.45 -5.01 -7.39
N ALA A 119 -16.87 -5.57 -8.52
CA ALA A 119 -16.05 -5.66 -9.72
C ALA A 119 -15.65 -4.28 -10.28
N ASP A 120 -16.39 -3.22 -9.96
CA ASP A 120 -16.12 -1.84 -10.39
C ASP A 120 -14.89 -1.19 -9.72
N LEU A 121 -14.25 -1.89 -8.78
CA LEU A 121 -12.94 -1.52 -8.22
C LEU A 121 -11.77 -1.94 -9.12
N VAL A 122 -12.03 -2.74 -10.16
CA VAL A 122 -10.97 -3.16 -11.10
C VAL A 122 -10.31 -1.95 -11.75
N HIS A 123 -8.99 -2.01 -11.90
CA HIS A 123 -8.12 -0.97 -12.43
C HIS A 123 -8.20 0.37 -11.66
N CYS A 124 -8.65 0.33 -10.39
CA CYS A 124 -8.64 1.47 -9.50
C CYS A 124 -7.53 1.34 -8.44
N VAL A 125 -6.98 2.46 -8.00
CA VAL A 125 -6.26 2.55 -6.72
C VAL A 125 -7.31 2.75 -5.64
N HIS A 126 -7.42 1.79 -4.72
CA HIS A 126 -8.44 1.78 -3.68
C HIS A 126 -7.82 2.06 -2.31
N ILE A 127 -8.34 3.07 -1.63
CA ILE A 127 -8.01 3.46 -0.25
C ILE A 127 -9.19 3.09 0.63
N PRO A 128 -9.24 1.84 1.15
CA PRO A 128 -10.43 1.30 1.83
C PRO A 128 -10.64 1.85 3.23
N GLN A 129 -9.65 2.57 3.77
CA GLN A 129 -9.70 3.25 5.06
C GLN A 129 -9.07 4.62 4.92
N ALA A 130 -9.86 5.59 4.53
CA ALA A 130 -9.40 6.94 4.21
C ALA A 130 -8.59 7.61 5.34
N ALA A 131 -8.91 7.31 6.61
CA ALA A 131 -8.20 7.84 7.77
C ALA A 131 -6.70 7.45 7.81
N GLU A 132 -6.32 6.33 7.17
CA GLU A 132 -4.91 5.91 7.09
C GLU A 132 -4.03 6.93 6.37
N LEU A 133 -4.56 7.72 5.43
CA LEU A 133 -3.81 8.81 4.80
C LEU A 133 -3.30 9.86 5.80
N LEU A 134 -3.95 9.98 6.96
CA LEU A 134 -3.55 10.90 8.04
C LEU A 134 -2.72 10.20 9.12
N ALA A 135 -2.49 8.90 9.02
CA ALA A 135 -1.70 8.15 9.99
C ALA A 135 -0.22 8.58 9.97
N PRO A 136 0.44 8.66 11.13
CA PRO A 136 1.87 9.02 11.21
C PRO A 136 2.75 8.15 10.31
N ARG A 137 2.42 6.88 10.14
CA ARG A 137 3.14 5.98 9.23
C ARG A 137 3.09 6.48 7.79
N GLN A 138 1.92 6.84 7.28
CA GLN A 138 1.73 7.33 5.92
C GLN A 138 2.40 8.69 5.69
N ILE A 139 2.54 9.50 6.74
CA ILE A 139 3.17 10.83 6.63
C ILE A 139 4.70 10.72 6.72
N ASN A 140 5.22 9.91 7.65
CA ASN A 140 6.63 9.94 8.03
C ASN A 140 7.44 8.76 7.47
N VAL A 141 6.79 7.64 7.13
CA VAL A 141 7.46 6.39 6.74
C VAL A 141 7.20 6.06 5.28
N GLN A 142 5.94 6.16 4.84
CA GLN A 142 5.53 5.82 3.46
C GLN A 142 4.79 6.99 2.77
N PRO A 143 5.42 8.17 2.63
CA PRO A 143 4.75 9.34 2.04
C PRO A 143 4.39 9.16 0.56
N TRP A 144 4.98 8.18 -0.12
CA TRP A 144 4.78 7.91 -1.56
C TRP A 144 3.90 6.68 -1.85
N CYS A 145 3.22 6.12 -0.84
CA CYS A 145 2.35 4.94 -1.02
C CYS A 145 1.26 5.12 -2.11
N VAL A 146 0.76 6.35 -2.34
CA VAL A 146 -0.17 6.62 -3.45
C VAL A 146 0.52 6.44 -4.80
N LEU A 147 1.79 6.85 -4.93
CA LEU A 147 2.59 6.60 -6.14
C LEU A 147 2.91 5.10 -6.30
N HIS A 148 3.17 4.38 -5.21
CA HIS A 148 3.36 2.93 -5.22
C HIS A 148 2.18 2.23 -5.92
N GLU A 149 0.96 2.51 -5.50
CA GLU A 149 -0.23 1.91 -6.10
C GLU A 149 -0.48 2.39 -7.55
N LEU A 150 -0.18 3.65 -7.84
CA LEU A 150 -0.22 4.16 -9.21
C LEU A 150 0.87 3.54 -10.09
N ALA A 151 2.02 3.15 -9.54
CA ALA A 151 3.06 2.42 -10.27
C ALA A 151 2.61 1.00 -10.62
N HIS A 152 1.87 0.31 -9.73
CA HIS A 152 1.22 -0.95 -10.09
C HIS A 152 0.24 -0.76 -11.26
N ALA A 153 -0.57 0.30 -11.23
CA ALA A 153 -1.49 0.61 -12.31
C ALA A 153 -0.77 0.89 -13.65
N TYR A 154 0.33 1.63 -13.59
CA TYR A 154 1.16 1.91 -14.76
C TYR A 154 1.84 0.65 -15.30
N HIS A 155 2.35 -0.20 -14.40
CA HIS A 155 2.94 -1.49 -14.75
C HIS A 155 1.93 -2.40 -15.44
N ASP A 156 0.70 -2.49 -14.93
CA ASP A 156 -0.37 -3.31 -15.50
C ASP A 156 -0.87 -2.77 -16.84
N GLN A 157 -1.33 -1.51 -16.86
CA GLN A 157 -2.14 -0.97 -17.95
C GLN A 157 -1.31 -0.36 -19.09
N VAL A 158 -0.06 0.05 -18.83
CA VAL A 158 0.80 0.73 -19.81
C VAL A 158 1.94 -0.16 -20.28
N LEU A 159 2.65 -0.80 -19.35
CA LEU A 159 3.81 -1.64 -19.67
C LEU A 159 3.43 -3.10 -19.89
N GLY A 160 2.40 -3.59 -19.20
CA GLY A 160 2.06 -4.99 -19.04
C GLY A 160 2.90 -5.64 -17.93
N PHE A 161 2.26 -6.46 -17.07
CA PHE A 161 2.97 -7.16 -15.98
C PHE A 161 4.05 -8.15 -16.47
N ASP A 162 4.02 -8.48 -17.76
CA ASP A 162 5.04 -9.33 -18.40
C ASP A 162 6.21 -8.52 -19.00
N GLU A 163 6.35 -7.23 -18.72
CA GLU A 163 7.45 -6.39 -19.20
C GLU A 163 8.81 -7.03 -18.86
N ALA A 164 9.49 -7.51 -19.89
CA ALA A 164 10.69 -8.33 -19.76
C ALA A 164 11.81 -7.60 -18.99
N ARG A 165 12.00 -6.30 -19.25
CA ARG A 165 13.06 -5.50 -18.61
C ARG A 165 12.88 -5.43 -17.08
N ILE A 166 11.63 -5.32 -16.59
CA ILE A 166 11.32 -5.32 -15.16
C ILE A 166 11.57 -6.70 -14.55
N ARG A 167 11.08 -7.76 -15.21
CA ARG A 167 11.27 -9.14 -14.75
C ARG A 167 12.75 -9.53 -14.69
N ASP A 168 13.52 -9.16 -15.69
CA ASP A 168 14.96 -9.41 -15.74
C ASP A 168 15.72 -8.64 -14.64
N ALA A 169 15.35 -7.37 -14.41
CA ALA A 169 15.94 -6.57 -13.34
C ALA A 169 15.60 -7.15 -11.97
N TYR A 170 14.34 -7.51 -11.73
CA TYR A 170 13.92 -8.21 -10.50
C TYR A 170 14.71 -9.50 -10.27
N THR A 171 14.86 -10.33 -11.31
CA THR A 171 15.61 -11.59 -11.23
C THR A 171 17.06 -11.35 -10.84
N ARG A 172 17.73 -10.34 -11.43
CA ARG A 172 19.09 -9.95 -11.08
C ARG A 172 19.18 -9.40 -9.64
N TYR A 173 18.24 -8.52 -9.25
CA TYR A 173 18.18 -7.97 -7.89
C TYR A 173 18.02 -9.07 -6.84
N LYS A 174 17.11 -10.02 -7.10
CA LYS A 174 16.90 -11.18 -6.21
C LYS A 174 18.16 -12.06 -6.13
N ALA A 175 18.82 -12.29 -7.26
CA ALA A 175 20.03 -13.12 -7.31
C ALA A 175 21.26 -12.45 -6.68
N SER A 176 21.31 -11.11 -6.60
CA SER A 176 22.41 -10.38 -5.99
C SER A 176 22.47 -10.51 -4.46
N GLY A 177 21.35 -10.82 -3.81
CA GLY A 177 21.24 -10.83 -2.35
C GLY A 177 21.18 -9.43 -1.71
N HIS A 178 21.25 -8.34 -2.50
CA HIS A 178 21.25 -6.97 -1.96
C HIS A 178 19.97 -6.64 -1.16
N GLY A 179 18.84 -7.22 -1.54
CA GLY A 179 17.57 -7.02 -0.85
C GLY A 179 17.33 -7.92 0.37
N ASP A 180 18.24 -8.86 0.69
CA ASP A 180 17.98 -9.85 1.75
C ASP A 180 18.02 -9.23 3.16
N SER A 181 18.78 -8.14 3.35
CA SER A 181 18.92 -7.45 4.63
C SER A 181 19.25 -5.97 4.39
N VAL A 182 18.23 -5.14 4.24
CA VAL A 182 18.35 -3.70 4.00
C VAL A 182 17.94 -2.90 5.23
N LEU A 183 18.43 -1.68 5.35
CA LEU A 183 18.03 -0.76 6.40
C LEU A 183 16.58 -0.31 6.17
N LEU A 184 15.75 -0.39 7.20
CA LEU A 184 14.41 0.20 7.21
C LEU A 184 14.48 1.64 7.73
N ILE A 185 13.70 2.57 7.17
CA ILE A 185 13.72 3.99 7.54
C ILE A 185 13.43 4.21 9.04
N SER A 186 12.66 3.33 9.67
CA SER A 186 12.39 3.34 11.12
C SER A 186 13.51 2.70 11.97
N GLY A 187 14.58 2.23 11.33
CA GLY A 187 15.70 1.53 11.96
C GLY A 187 15.59 0.00 11.87
N GLY A 188 16.74 -0.66 12.07
CA GLY A 188 16.84 -2.12 11.93
C GLY A 188 17.05 -2.58 10.47
N HIS A 189 17.32 -3.87 10.32
CA HIS A 189 17.53 -4.50 9.00
C HIS A 189 16.43 -5.54 8.78
N VAL A 190 15.87 -5.52 7.59
CA VAL A 190 14.79 -6.42 7.18
C VAL A 190 14.98 -6.83 5.72
N ARG A 191 14.29 -7.88 5.30
CA ARG A 191 14.19 -8.24 3.90
C ARG A 191 13.39 -7.18 3.15
N HIS A 192 13.91 -6.68 2.04
CA HIS A 192 13.25 -5.67 1.22
C HIS A 192 11.92 -6.20 0.66
N TYR A 193 10.85 -5.38 0.75
CA TYR A 193 9.54 -5.76 0.26
C TYR A 193 9.51 -5.99 -1.27
N ALA A 194 10.37 -5.31 -2.01
CA ALA A 194 10.61 -5.53 -3.44
C ALA A 194 10.97 -6.98 -3.81
N LEU A 195 11.42 -7.82 -2.86
CA LEU A 195 11.69 -9.24 -3.10
C LEU A 195 10.44 -10.13 -3.08
N THR A 196 9.25 -9.56 -2.86
CA THR A 196 7.97 -10.29 -2.92
C THR A 196 7.71 -10.80 -4.32
N ASP A 197 7.63 -9.92 -5.30
CA ASP A 197 7.55 -10.23 -6.72
C ASP A 197 8.03 -9.04 -7.57
N HIS A 198 8.01 -9.18 -8.90
CA HIS A 198 8.48 -8.14 -9.82
C HIS A 198 7.57 -6.91 -9.89
N LYS A 199 6.33 -7.00 -9.41
CA LYS A 199 5.38 -5.87 -9.37
C LYS A 199 5.71 -4.98 -8.17
N GLU A 200 5.88 -5.61 -6.99
CA GLU A 200 6.35 -4.91 -5.79
C GLU A 200 7.75 -4.31 -6.01
N PHE A 201 8.65 -5.05 -6.67
CA PHE A 201 9.95 -4.53 -7.06
C PHE A 201 9.85 -3.23 -7.86
N PHE A 202 8.98 -3.19 -8.88
CA PHE A 202 8.81 -2.00 -9.70
C PHE A 202 8.22 -0.83 -8.91
N ALA A 203 7.22 -1.08 -8.06
CA ALA A 203 6.57 -0.05 -7.26
C ALA A 203 7.52 0.53 -6.19
N GLU A 204 8.20 -0.31 -5.42
CA GLU A 204 9.19 0.07 -4.42
C GLU A 204 10.34 0.91 -5.01
N MET A 205 10.92 0.44 -6.12
CA MET A 205 12.01 1.17 -6.78
C MET A 205 11.51 2.48 -7.42
N THR A 206 10.24 2.57 -7.81
CA THR A 206 9.59 3.81 -8.28
C THR A 206 9.48 4.83 -7.14
N GLU A 207 9.15 4.42 -5.91
CA GLU A 207 9.16 5.32 -4.75
C GLU A 207 10.55 5.91 -4.51
N ALA A 208 11.58 5.09 -4.49
CA ALA A 208 12.96 5.55 -4.33
C ALA A 208 13.42 6.45 -5.49
N TYR A 209 12.93 6.20 -6.72
CA TYR A 209 13.30 6.98 -7.90
C TYR A 209 12.71 8.39 -7.90
N PHE A 210 11.45 8.55 -7.50
CA PHE A 210 10.74 9.83 -7.53
C PHE A 210 10.74 10.57 -6.20
N GLY A 211 10.79 9.86 -5.09
CA GLY A 211 10.57 10.43 -3.78
C GLY A 211 11.38 9.76 -2.68
N SER A 212 10.70 9.04 -1.81
CA SER A 212 11.31 8.36 -0.67
C SER A 212 10.60 7.04 -0.42
N ASN A 213 11.40 5.99 -0.28
CA ASN A 213 10.99 4.63 0.09
C ASN A 213 11.23 4.40 1.59
N ASP A 214 10.57 3.47 2.21
CA ASP A 214 10.81 3.06 3.60
C ASP A 214 11.89 1.96 3.74
N PHE A 215 12.34 1.36 2.64
CA PHE A 215 13.50 0.45 2.57
C PHE A 215 14.66 1.10 1.82
N PHE A 216 15.91 0.83 2.26
CA PHE A 216 17.09 1.24 1.51
C PHE A 216 17.17 0.48 0.15
N PRO A 217 17.41 1.24 -0.95
CA PRO A 217 17.71 2.68 -1.05
C PRO A 217 16.48 3.56 -0.84
N PHE A 218 16.62 4.57 0.03
CA PHE A 218 15.51 5.42 0.43
C PHE A 218 15.15 6.49 -0.60
N ASN A 219 16.09 6.86 -1.44
CA ASN A 219 15.91 7.97 -2.39
C ASN A 219 16.73 7.77 -3.66
N ARG A 220 16.51 8.67 -4.62
CA ARG A 220 17.13 8.61 -5.94
C ARG A 220 18.65 8.60 -5.93
N ALA A 221 19.31 9.34 -5.05
CA ALA A 221 20.76 9.40 -5.00
C ALA A 221 21.36 8.09 -4.48
N GLU A 222 20.74 7.50 -3.48
CA GLU A 222 21.10 6.20 -2.95
C GLU A 222 20.81 5.10 -3.96
N LEU A 223 19.65 5.14 -4.65
CA LEU A 223 19.30 4.21 -5.72
C LEU A 223 20.33 4.25 -6.86
N LEU A 224 20.74 5.44 -7.30
CA LEU A 224 21.78 5.59 -8.32
C LEU A 224 23.14 4.99 -7.86
N THR A 225 23.45 5.12 -6.59
CA THR A 225 24.74 4.66 -6.04
C THR A 225 24.73 3.16 -5.76
N ALA A 226 23.69 2.63 -5.13
CA ALA A 226 23.59 1.25 -4.72
C ALA A 226 23.15 0.31 -5.85
N GLU A 227 22.23 0.77 -6.69
CA GLU A 227 21.56 -0.02 -7.73
C GLU A 227 21.53 0.73 -9.08
N PRO A 228 22.68 1.08 -9.67
CA PRO A 228 22.73 1.93 -10.87
C PRO A 228 21.99 1.32 -12.08
N ALA A 229 21.94 0.00 -12.21
CA ALA A 229 21.21 -0.66 -13.29
C ALA A 229 19.69 -0.51 -13.14
N ILE A 230 19.17 -0.54 -11.91
CA ILE A 230 17.75 -0.32 -11.61
C ILE A 230 17.41 1.15 -11.87
N TYR A 231 18.25 2.07 -11.42
CA TYR A 231 18.09 3.49 -11.72
C TYR A 231 17.97 3.76 -13.23
N GLN A 232 18.85 3.17 -14.06
CA GLN A 232 18.81 3.34 -15.52
C GLN A 232 17.55 2.73 -16.13
N LEU A 233 17.07 1.60 -15.61
CA LEU A 233 15.80 1.01 -16.03
C LEU A 233 14.65 1.98 -15.77
N LEU A 234 14.55 2.54 -14.58
CA LEU A 234 13.48 3.48 -14.21
C LEU A 234 13.57 4.77 -15.04
N ALA A 235 14.78 5.29 -15.27
CA ALA A 235 14.99 6.43 -16.15
C ALA A 235 14.55 6.15 -17.61
N THR A 236 14.63 4.90 -18.05
CA THR A 236 14.14 4.49 -19.38
C THR A 236 12.61 4.38 -19.41
N LEU A 237 11.99 3.83 -18.35
CA LEU A 237 10.55 3.57 -18.30
C LEU A 237 9.73 4.83 -17.96
N TRP A 238 10.18 5.62 -16.99
CA TRP A 238 9.52 6.82 -16.52
C TRP A 238 10.01 8.11 -17.20
N GLY A 239 11.20 8.05 -17.80
CA GLY A 239 11.97 9.24 -18.21
C GLY A 239 12.70 9.89 -17.02
N PRO A 240 13.58 10.89 -17.28
CA PRO A 240 14.26 11.61 -16.20
C PRO A 240 13.26 12.36 -15.32
N VAL A 241 13.56 12.41 -14.01
CA VAL A 241 12.75 13.14 -13.02
C VAL A 241 12.74 14.62 -13.37
N GLN A 242 11.58 15.26 -13.26
CA GLN A 242 11.49 16.72 -13.36
C GLN A 242 12.11 17.33 -12.10
N THR A 243 13.16 18.13 -12.26
CA THR A 243 13.87 18.75 -11.13
C THR A 243 13.40 20.17 -10.84
N GLY A 244 12.52 20.73 -11.67
CA GLY A 244 12.04 22.11 -11.55
C GLY A 244 13.12 23.18 -11.84
N PHE A 245 14.34 22.78 -12.20
CA PHE A 245 15.48 23.64 -12.46
C PHE A 245 15.91 23.64 -13.94
N GLU A 246 15.05 23.20 -14.84
CA GLU A 246 15.28 23.38 -16.28
C GLU A 246 14.92 24.83 -16.62
N ASN A 247 15.94 25.68 -16.76
CA ASN A 247 15.84 27.05 -17.26
C ASN A 247 15.45 27.08 -18.75
#